data_a7b661637dafc4be4366ebe6b29beaf2
#
_entry.id   a7b661637dafc4be4366ebe6b29beaf2
#
_cell.length_a   1.000
_cell.length_b   1.000
_cell.length_c   1.000
_cell.angle_alpha   90.00
_cell.angle_beta   90.00
_cell.angle_gamma   90.00
#
_symmetry.space_group_name_H-M   'P 1'
#
loop_
_entity.id
_entity.type
_entity.pdbx_description
1 polymer ?
#
loop_
_entity_poly.entity_id
_entity_poly.type
_entity_poly.pdbx_seq_one_letter_code
_entity_poly.pdbx_strand_id
1 'polypeptide(L)'
;QIPDPTTATFILRLFFISYININLLFLSMEKIFIKQGYLGIFLFVSFNLIAFHFYPGGTIIDPSTEGYLFFYNFFSNLGEWVAKNGEDNAISAYLFNSSMLILAISYGLFYFMFLKIQFRISDNNIIKTLLMVTILLSLISFVLVAVFPSESPTFNLHIFFVKAAFRLLFVHSLIQVYNLFDSQVFGYKIRKVSSIFSFVLFLFILVMEFGPSPFENNRSLFI
;
A
#
# COMPACT_ATOMS: atom_id res chain seq x y z
N GLN A 1 -42.75 14.75 -36.11
CA GLN A 1 -43.48 15.42 -35.02
C GLN A 1 -42.47 15.90 -33.98
N ILE A 2 -42.44 17.20 -33.71
CA ILE A 2 -41.63 17.79 -32.66
C ILE A 2 -42.28 17.42 -31.32
N PRO A 3 -41.58 16.86 -30.33
CA PRO A 3 -42.17 16.54 -29.05
C PRO A 3 -42.75 17.79 -28.40
N ASP A 4 -43.93 17.62 -27.74
CA ASP A 4 -44.55 18.66 -26.97
C ASP A 4 -43.57 19.24 -25.94
N PRO A 5 -43.46 20.60 -25.80
CA PRO A 5 -42.55 21.23 -24.85
C PRO A 5 -42.64 20.72 -23.41
N THR A 6 -43.81 20.24 -22.99
CA THR A 6 -44.02 19.62 -21.66
C THR A 6 -43.34 18.26 -21.55
N THR A 7 -43.37 17.43 -22.60
CA THR A 7 -42.70 16.13 -22.66
C THR A 7 -41.19 16.30 -22.71
N ALA A 8 -40.68 17.25 -23.48
CA ALA A 8 -39.25 17.56 -23.51
C ALA A 8 -38.72 18.04 -22.16
N THR A 9 -39.48 18.88 -21.47
CA THR A 9 -39.11 19.37 -20.11
C THR A 9 -39.14 18.25 -19.08
N PHE A 10 -40.10 17.33 -19.16
CA PHE A 10 -40.18 16.16 -18.29
C PHE A 10 -38.98 15.21 -18.48
N ILE A 11 -38.63 14.90 -19.73
CA ILE A 11 -37.46 14.06 -20.06
C ILE A 11 -36.17 14.71 -19.55
N LEU A 12 -35.97 16.00 -19.76
CA LEU A 12 -34.80 16.73 -19.24
C LEU A 12 -34.72 16.70 -17.71
N ARG A 13 -35.85 16.82 -17.01
CA ARG A 13 -35.89 16.68 -15.54
C ARG A 13 -35.51 15.27 -15.09
N LEU A 14 -35.98 14.22 -15.75
CA LEU A 14 -35.60 12.84 -15.44
C LEU A 14 -34.10 12.60 -15.66
N PHE A 15 -33.53 13.09 -16.76
CA PHE A 15 -32.09 13.02 -17.02
C PHE A 15 -31.30 13.78 -15.96
N PHE A 16 -31.73 14.95 -15.55
CA PHE A 16 -31.06 15.76 -14.54
C PHE A 16 -31.12 15.10 -13.13
N ILE A 17 -32.28 14.53 -12.76
CA ILE A 17 -32.45 13.79 -11.50
C ILE A 17 -31.58 12.51 -11.51
N SER A 18 -31.58 11.75 -12.62
CA SER A 18 -30.70 10.58 -12.79
C SER A 18 -29.21 10.96 -12.68
N TYR A 19 -28.80 12.05 -13.35
CA TYR A 19 -27.43 12.54 -13.29
C TYR A 19 -27.01 12.94 -11.88
N ILE A 20 -27.88 13.64 -11.13
CA ILE A 20 -27.65 14.02 -9.72
C ILE A 20 -27.55 12.76 -8.84
N ASN A 21 -28.45 11.79 -8.99
CA ASN A 21 -28.45 10.56 -8.21
C ASN A 21 -27.19 9.72 -8.48
N ILE A 22 -26.75 9.61 -9.72
CA ILE A 22 -25.52 8.93 -10.08
C ILE A 22 -24.30 9.64 -9.46
N ASN A 23 -24.24 10.96 -9.51
CA ASN A 23 -23.13 11.71 -8.90
C ASN A 23 -23.12 11.58 -7.36
N LEU A 24 -24.27 11.61 -6.71
CA LEU A 24 -24.38 11.39 -5.26
C LEU A 24 -23.96 9.98 -4.87
N LEU A 25 -24.35 8.96 -5.65
CA LEU A 25 -23.92 7.58 -5.46
C LEU A 25 -22.40 7.45 -5.61
N PHE A 26 -21.80 8.07 -6.64
CA PHE A 26 -20.34 8.08 -6.83
C PHE A 26 -19.63 8.74 -5.66
N LEU A 27 -20.09 9.89 -5.18
CA LEU A 27 -19.52 10.59 -4.04
C LEU A 27 -19.61 9.75 -2.74
N SER A 28 -20.69 9.00 -2.55
CA SER A 28 -20.86 8.12 -1.39
C SER A 28 -19.92 6.91 -1.48
N MET A 29 -19.77 6.33 -2.65
CA MET A 29 -18.82 5.23 -2.88
C MET A 29 -17.36 5.67 -2.68
N GLU A 30 -16.95 6.82 -3.20
CA GLU A 30 -15.61 7.37 -2.98
C GLU A 30 -15.28 7.50 -1.48
N LYS A 31 -16.24 7.98 -0.68
CA LYS A 31 -16.07 8.06 0.79
C LYS A 31 -15.90 6.68 1.45
N ILE A 32 -16.64 5.67 0.98
CA ILE A 32 -16.54 4.30 1.49
C ILE A 32 -15.16 3.73 1.18
N PHE A 33 -14.66 3.88 -0.05
CA PHE A 33 -13.35 3.38 -0.47
C PHE A 33 -12.19 4.08 0.25
N ILE A 34 -12.32 5.35 0.56
CA ILE A 34 -11.32 6.05 1.37
C ILE A 34 -11.34 5.55 2.82
N LYS A 35 -12.54 5.39 3.41
CA LYS A 35 -12.68 4.92 4.79
C LYS A 35 -12.20 3.48 4.99
N GLN A 36 -12.40 2.59 4.01
CA GLN A 36 -11.90 1.21 4.08
C GLN A 36 -10.38 1.13 4.15
N GLY A 37 -9.65 2.12 3.60
CA GLY A 37 -8.21 2.20 3.75
C GLY A 37 -7.76 2.31 5.20
N TYR A 38 -8.48 3.06 6.04
CA TYR A 38 -8.21 3.12 7.48
C TYR A 38 -8.46 1.77 8.17
N LEU A 39 -9.52 1.06 7.78
CA LEU A 39 -9.79 -0.27 8.30
C LEU A 39 -8.68 -1.26 7.92
N GLY A 40 -8.20 -1.20 6.68
CA GLY A 40 -7.07 -2.03 6.22
C GLY A 40 -5.80 -1.80 7.02
N ILE A 41 -5.45 -0.53 7.28
CA ILE A 41 -4.31 -0.17 8.13
C ILE A 41 -4.51 -0.67 9.57
N PHE A 42 -5.70 -0.47 10.14
CA PHE A 42 -6.02 -0.92 11.49
C PHE A 42 -5.88 -2.45 11.62
N LEU A 43 -6.43 -3.22 10.69
CA LEU A 43 -6.30 -4.68 10.68
C LEU A 43 -4.85 -5.12 10.48
N PHE A 44 -4.11 -4.47 9.57
CA PHE A 44 -2.69 -4.72 9.37
C PHE A 44 -1.91 -4.56 10.68
N VAL A 45 -2.05 -3.42 11.36
CA VAL A 45 -1.36 -3.16 12.62
C VAL A 45 -1.77 -4.16 13.70
N SER A 46 -3.08 -4.43 13.84
CA SER A 46 -3.60 -5.34 14.87
C SER A 46 -3.08 -6.77 14.67
N PHE A 47 -3.12 -7.30 13.46
CA PHE A 47 -2.64 -8.65 13.17
C PHE A 47 -1.13 -8.78 13.42
N ASN A 48 -0.36 -7.75 13.07
CA ASN A 48 1.08 -7.77 13.32
C ASN A 48 1.43 -7.66 14.79
N LEU A 49 0.70 -6.88 15.58
CA LEU A 49 0.89 -6.84 17.04
C LEU A 49 0.58 -8.20 17.68
N ILE A 50 -0.43 -8.91 17.18
CA ILE A 50 -0.72 -10.26 17.63
C ILE A 50 0.38 -11.23 17.16
N ALA A 51 0.85 -11.11 15.90
CA ALA A 51 1.93 -11.93 15.37
C ALA A 51 3.22 -11.80 16.18
N PHE A 52 3.57 -10.59 16.66
CA PHE A 52 4.72 -10.38 17.58
C PHE A 52 4.62 -11.24 18.83
N HIS A 53 3.42 -11.34 19.39
CA HIS A 53 3.18 -12.13 20.62
C HIS A 53 3.37 -13.63 20.38
N PHE A 54 3.05 -14.12 19.18
CA PHE A 54 3.15 -15.55 18.82
C PHE A 54 4.48 -15.94 18.18
N TYR A 55 5.39 -14.99 17.93
CA TYR A 55 6.69 -15.31 17.36
C TYR A 55 7.56 -16.04 18.41
N PRO A 56 8.03 -17.26 18.15
CA PRO A 56 8.71 -18.07 19.16
C PRO A 56 10.03 -17.47 19.62
N GLY A 57 10.85 -16.97 18.69
CA GLY A 57 12.12 -16.37 19.04
C GLY A 57 13.19 -16.51 17.97
N GLY A 58 14.39 -16.13 18.37
CA GLY A 58 15.56 -16.09 17.50
C GLY A 58 15.66 -14.82 16.67
N THR A 59 16.89 -14.38 16.47
CA THR A 59 17.26 -13.35 15.50
C THR A 59 18.23 -13.94 14.48
N ILE A 60 18.57 -13.18 13.44
CA ILE A 60 19.59 -13.62 12.46
C ILE A 60 20.97 -13.82 13.12
N ILE A 61 21.24 -13.05 14.18
CA ILE A 61 22.55 -13.01 14.86
C ILE A 61 22.57 -14.00 16.03
N ASP A 62 21.46 -14.10 16.75
CA ASP A 62 21.34 -14.92 17.97
C ASP A 62 20.05 -15.75 17.94
N PRO A 63 20.13 -17.04 17.58
CA PRO A 63 18.98 -17.94 17.60
C PRO A 63 18.45 -18.27 19.00
N SER A 64 19.19 -17.96 20.08
CA SER A 64 18.80 -18.32 21.45
C SER A 64 17.85 -17.31 22.11
N THR A 65 17.56 -16.19 21.44
CA THR A 65 16.66 -15.18 21.96
C THR A 65 15.21 -15.65 21.96
N GLU A 66 14.43 -15.20 22.96
CA GLU A 66 13.01 -15.51 23.08
C GLU A 66 12.15 -14.38 22.50
N GLY A 67 11.07 -14.74 21.81
CA GLY A 67 10.09 -13.80 21.27
C GLY A 67 10.63 -12.90 20.17
N TYR A 68 9.80 -11.97 19.71
CA TYR A 68 10.14 -11.03 18.66
C TYR A 68 10.85 -9.80 19.23
N LEU A 69 12.07 -9.55 18.77
CA LEU A 69 12.88 -8.39 19.17
C LEU A 69 12.84 -7.33 18.06
N PHE A 70 12.04 -6.29 18.24
CA PHE A 70 11.72 -5.28 17.23
C PHE A 70 12.95 -4.66 16.54
N PHE A 71 14.05 -4.45 17.26
CA PHE A 71 15.27 -3.84 16.69
C PHE A 71 16.28 -4.85 16.14
N TYR A 72 16.03 -6.15 16.30
CA TYR A 72 16.96 -7.23 15.91
C TYR A 72 16.36 -8.24 14.93
N ASN A 73 15.03 -8.23 14.76
CA ASN A 73 14.34 -9.03 13.77
C ASN A 73 13.87 -8.17 12.61
N PHE A 74 13.95 -8.69 11.40
CA PHE A 74 13.19 -8.12 10.30
C PHE A 74 11.70 -8.30 10.52
N PHE A 75 10.92 -7.31 10.11
CA PHE A 75 9.47 -7.37 10.18
C PHE A 75 8.92 -8.61 9.43
N SER A 76 9.54 -8.98 8.30
CA SER A 76 9.19 -10.16 7.51
C SER A 76 9.51 -11.50 8.19
N ASN A 77 10.33 -11.54 9.26
CA ASN A 77 10.55 -12.77 10.02
C ASN A 77 9.26 -13.32 10.64
N LEU A 78 8.28 -12.44 10.93
CA LEU A 78 6.95 -12.84 11.38
C LEU A 78 6.24 -13.74 10.36
N GLY A 79 6.51 -13.57 9.07
CA GLY A 79 5.91 -14.33 7.97
C GLY A 79 6.63 -15.61 7.58
N GLU A 80 7.74 -15.94 8.23
CA GLU A 80 8.48 -17.20 8.03
C GLU A 80 7.74 -18.36 8.72
N TRP A 81 7.73 -19.54 8.10
CA TRP A 81 7.07 -20.71 8.69
C TRP A 81 7.85 -21.31 9.84
N VAL A 82 9.17 -21.14 9.84
CA VAL A 82 10.07 -21.55 10.90
C VAL A 82 10.76 -20.30 11.42
N ALA A 83 10.68 -20.08 12.74
CA ALA A 83 11.32 -18.94 13.39
C ALA A 83 12.86 -19.09 13.38
N LYS A 84 13.57 -18.02 13.67
CA LYS A 84 15.04 -18.01 13.66
C LYS A 84 15.67 -18.91 14.74
N ASN A 85 14.93 -19.27 15.78
CA ASN A 85 15.33 -20.26 16.79
C ASN A 85 15.07 -21.73 16.35
N GLY A 86 14.49 -21.95 15.15
CA GLY A 86 14.17 -23.27 14.62
C GLY A 86 12.80 -23.82 15.03
N GLU A 87 12.01 -23.11 15.81
CA GLU A 87 10.68 -23.52 16.22
C GLU A 87 9.60 -23.20 15.16
N ASP A 88 8.47 -23.93 15.23
CA ASP A 88 7.30 -23.67 14.37
C ASP A 88 6.72 -22.28 14.64
N ASN A 89 6.55 -21.51 13.58
CA ASN A 89 6.05 -20.13 13.61
C ASN A 89 4.71 -19.96 12.87
N ALA A 90 3.97 -21.03 12.65
CA ALA A 90 2.79 -21.04 11.81
C ALA A 90 1.76 -19.97 12.19
N ILE A 91 1.49 -19.75 13.50
CA ILE A 91 0.49 -18.76 13.95
C ILE A 91 0.90 -17.35 13.55
N SER A 92 2.14 -16.94 13.86
CA SER A 92 2.67 -15.63 13.48
C SER A 92 2.69 -15.48 11.95
N ALA A 93 3.13 -16.50 11.21
CA ALA A 93 3.19 -16.50 9.76
C ALA A 93 1.82 -16.31 9.11
N TYR A 94 0.78 -17.02 9.56
CA TYR A 94 -0.59 -16.82 9.07
C TYR A 94 -1.10 -15.41 9.34
N LEU A 95 -0.88 -14.87 10.54
CA LEU A 95 -1.31 -13.53 10.90
C LEU A 95 -0.61 -12.47 10.05
N PHE A 96 0.71 -12.55 9.95
CA PHE A 96 1.52 -11.62 9.15
C PHE A 96 1.13 -11.65 7.68
N ASN A 97 1.17 -12.83 7.05
CA ASN A 97 0.89 -12.96 5.60
C ASN A 97 -0.56 -12.57 5.27
N SER A 98 -1.54 -12.91 6.13
CA SER A 98 -2.92 -12.43 6.00
C SER A 98 -3.03 -10.92 6.12
N SER A 99 -2.30 -10.30 7.05
CA SER A 99 -2.27 -8.84 7.22
C SER A 99 -1.71 -8.13 5.99
N MET A 100 -0.67 -8.69 5.37
CA MET A 100 -0.08 -8.17 4.13
C MET A 100 -1.07 -8.23 2.97
N LEU A 101 -1.82 -9.31 2.82
CA LEU A 101 -2.87 -9.43 1.80
C LEU A 101 -4.01 -8.43 2.03
N ILE A 102 -4.48 -8.29 3.28
CA ILE A 102 -5.50 -7.29 3.64
C ILE A 102 -5.01 -5.88 3.31
N LEU A 103 -3.77 -5.56 3.65
CA LEU A 103 -3.17 -4.27 3.34
C LEU A 103 -3.10 -4.04 1.82
N ALA A 104 -2.63 -5.04 1.05
CA ALA A 104 -2.53 -4.95 -0.41
C ALA A 104 -3.90 -4.73 -1.06
N ILE A 105 -4.95 -5.44 -0.63
CA ILE A 105 -6.32 -5.27 -1.12
C ILE A 105 -6.84 -3.86 -0.78
N SER A 106 -6.73 -3.46 0.49
CA SER A 106 -7.17 -2.13 0.94
C SER A 106 -6.47 -1.00 0.21
N TYR A 107 -5.17 -1.12 0.05
CA TYR A 107 -4.33 -0.19 -0.68
C TYR A 107 -4.70 -0.13 -2.16
N GLY A 108 -4.90 -1.30 -2.79
CA GLY A 108 -5.34 -1.42 -4.17
C GLY A 108 -6.69 -0.73 -4.41
N LEU A 109 -7.67 -0.94 -3.55
CA LEU A 109 -8.98 -0.29 -3.63
C LEU A 109 -8.88 1.23 -3.47
N PHE A 110 -8.09 1.71 -2.50
CA PHE A 110 -7.82 3.14 -2.31
C PHE A 110 -7.21 3.76 -3.57
N TYR A 111 -6.13 3.16 -4.09
CA TYR A 111 -5.45 3.70 -5.27
C TYR A 111 -6.30 3.61 -6.55
N PHE A 112 -7.12 2.58 -6.70
CA PHE A 112 -8.05 2.50 -7.83
C PHE A 112 -9.00 3.70 -7.86
N MET A 113 -9.55 4.10 -6.71
CA MET A 113 -10.40 5.30 -6.64
C MET A 113 -9.60 6.58 -6.81
N PHE A 114 -8.41 6.65 -6.24
CA PHE A 114 -7.55 7.82 -6.33
C PHE A 114 -7.03 8.04 -7.76
N LEU A 115 -6.72 6.98 -8.51
CA LEU A 115 -6.39 7.05 -9.93
C LEU A 115 -7.52 7.65 -10.77
N LYS A 116 -8.77 7.27 -10.50
CA LYS A 116 -9.92 7.89 -11.20
C LYS A 116 -9.93 9.41 -11.05
N ILE A 117 -9.64 9.89 -9.85
CA ILE A 117 -9.56 11.33 -9.57
C ILE A 117 -8.37 11.93 -10.32
N GLN A 118 -7.19 11.32 -10.24
CA GLN A 118 -5.99 11.80 -10.93
C GLN A 118 -6.15 11.82 -12.44
N PHE A 119 -6.87 10.86 -13.03
CA PHE A 119 -7.14 10.81 -14.47
C PHE A 119 -8.09 11.93 -14.94
N ARG A 120 -8.95 12.43 -14.05
CA ARG A 120 -9.83 13.59 -14.38
C ARG A 120 -9.08 14.91 -14.39
N ILE A 121 -7.99 15.04 -13.64
CA ILE A 121 -7.23 16.28 -13.52
C ILE A 121 -6.05 16.39 -14.49
N SER A 122 -5.61 15.29 -15.06
CA SER A 122 -4.52 15.27 -16.03
C SER A 122 -5.06 15.06 -17.44
N ASP A 123 -4.66 15.89 -18.38
CA ASP A 123 -4.91 15.68 -19.82
C ASP A 123 -3.78 14.89 -20.49
N ASN A 124 -2.66 14.69 -19.79
CA ASN A 124 -1.48 13.99 -20.31
C ASN A 124 -1.61 12.47 -20.20
N ASN A 125 -1.77 11.78 -21.32
CA ASN A 125 -1.91 10.33 -21.37
C ASN A 125 -0.67 9.59 -20.89
N ILE A 126 0.52 10.17 -21.03
CA ILE A 126 1.77 9.56 -20.52
C ILE A 126 1.72 9.52 -19.01
N ILE A 127 1.34 10.63 -18.36
CA ILE A 127 1.20 10.69 -16.88
C ILE A 127 0.17 9.67 -16.40
N LYS A 128 -0.99 9.58 -17.06
CA LYS A 128 -2.03 8.58 -16.73
C LYS A 128 -1.49 7.15 -16.81
N THR A 129 -0.77 6.84 -17.87
CA THR A 129 -0.17 5.52 -18.07
C THR A 129 0.88 5.22 -17.00
N LEU A 130 1.78 6.16 -16.73
CA LEU A 130 2.81 5.99 -15.71
C LEU A 130 2.21 5.79 -14.30
N LEU A 131 1.19 6.57 -13.94
CA LEU A 131 0.46 6.41 -12.67
C LEU A 131 -0.16 5.01 -12.55
N MET A 132 -0.80 4.52 -13.62
CA MET A 132 -1.43 3.21 -13.63
C MET A 132 -0.39 2.08 -13.54
N VAL A 133 0.64 2.12 -14.39
CA VAL A 133 1.65 1.06 -14.46
C VAL A 133 2.44 0.96 -13.16
N THR A 134 2.91 2.09 -12.63
CA THR A 134 3.72 2.10 -11.39
C THR A 134 2.96 1.56 -10.19
N ILE A 135 1.69 1.95 -10.02
CA ILE A 135 0.89 1.44 -8.89
C ILE A 135 0.53 -0.03 -9.05
N LEU A 136 0.16 -0.48 -10.26
CA LEU A 136 -0.16 -1.89 -10.50
C LEU A 136 1.06 -2.79 -10.23
N LEU A 137 2.23 -2.43 -10.72
CA LEU A 137 3.46 -3.18 -10.49
C LEU A 137 3.85 -3.16 -9.01
N SER A 138 3.67 -2.02 -8.31
CA SER A 138 3.89 -1.94 -6.87
C SER A 138 2.95 -2.88 -6.09
N LEU A 139 1.65 -2.86 -6.41
CA LEU A 139 0.65 -3.73 -5.77
C LEU A 139 0.94 -5.22 -6.00
N ILE A 140 1.27 -5.61 -7.23
CA ILE A 140 1.67 -6.98 -7.55
C ILE A 140 2.89 -7.37 -6.72
N SER A 141 3.87 -6.49 -6.61
CA SER A 141 5.07 -6.75 -5.80
C SER A 141 4.74 -6.94 -4.32
N PHE A 142 3.84 -6.13 -3.72
CA PHE A 142 3.38 -6.33 -2.33
C PHE A 142 2.66 -7.67 -2.12
N VAL A 143 1.84 -8.11 -3.07
CA VAL A 143 1.21 -9.44 -3.01
C VAL A 143 2.28 -10.54 -3.06
N LEU A 144 3.28 -10.40 -3.93
CA LEU A 144 4.35 -11.39 -4.09
C LEU A 144 5.29 -11.44 -2.86
N VAL A 145 5.43 -10.33 -2.10
CA VAL A 145 6.11 -10.36 -0.79
C VAL A 145 5.41 -11.32 0.18
N ALA A 146 4.07 -11.37 0.20
CA ALA A 146 3.33 -12.30 1.04
C ALA A 146 3.37 -13.76 0.54
N VAL A 147 3.53 -13.95 -0.78
CA VAL A 147 3.59 -15.29 -1.41
C VAL A 147 4.97 -15.93 -1.22
N PHE A 148 6.02 -15.11 -1.25
CA PHE A 148 7.40 -15.55 -1.09
C PHE A 148 7.92 -15.13 0.29
N PRO A 149 7.86 -15.99 1.31
CA PRO A 149 8.36 -15.67 2.65
C PRO A 149 9.88 -15.42 2.66
N SER A 150 10.36 -14.74 3.70
CA SER A 150 11.78 -14.36 3.85
C SER A 150 12.69 -15.48 4.32
N GLU A 151 12.39 -16.72 3.91
CA GLU A 151 13.15 -17.93 4.24
C GLU A 151 13.65 -18.66 2.98
N SER A 152 14.60 -19.60 3.11
CA SER A 152 15.08 -20.41 2.01
C SER A 152 13.99 -21.38 1.51
N PRO A 153 13.80 -21.56 0.19
CA PRO A 153 14.63 -21.04 -0.93
C PRO A 153 14.15 -19.69 -1.49
N THR A 154 13.11 -19.07 -0.94
CA THR A 154 12.42 -17.89 -1.50
C THR A 154 13.02 -16.54 -1.09
N PHE A 155 14.02 -16.52 -0.22
CA PHE A 155 14.60 -15.29 0.35
C PHE A 155 15.00 -14.23 -0.69
N ASN A 156 15.71 -14.63 -1.76
CA ASN A 156 16.14 -13.68 -2.78
C ASN A 156 14.97 -13.07 -3.57
N LEU A 157 13.92 -13.86 -3.82
CA LEU A 157 12.69 -13.38 -4.44
C LEU A 157 11.95 -12.43 -3.51
N HIS A 158 11.88 -12.74 -2.22
CA HIS A 158 11.30 -11.87 -1.20
C HIS A 158 11.96 -10.49 -1.22
N ILE A 159 13.29 -10.42 -1.10
CA ILE A 159 14.05 -9.17 -1.12
C ILE A 159 13.83 -8.40 -2.43
N PHE A 160 13.83 -9.10 -3.57
CA PHE A 160 13.56 -8.48 -4.87
C PHE A 160 12.19 -7.80 -4.88
N PHE A 161 11.12 -8.49 -4.44
CA PHE A 161 9.77 -7.93 -4.44
C PHE A 161 9.57 -6.83 -3.40
N VAL A 162 10.21 -6.93 -2.23
CA VAL A 162 10.20 -5.82 -1.25
C VAL A 162 10.81 -4.57 -1.87
N LYS A 163 12.00 -4.66 -2.45
CA LYS A 163 12.66 -3.52 -3.10
C LYS A 163 11.83 -2.98 -4.28
N ALA A 164 11.29 -3.86 -5.12
CA ALA A 164 10.44 -3.46 -6.24
C ALA A 164 9.18 -2.74 -5.77
N ALA A 165 8.47 -3.26 -4.75
CA ALA A 165 7.26 -2.66 -4.22
C ALA A 165 7.47 -1.22 -3.77
N PHE A 166 8.47 -0.97 -2.93
CA PHE A 166 8.74 0.36 -2.38
C PHE A 166 9.33 1.33 -3.42
N ARG A 167 10.21 0.87 -4.31
CA ARG A 167 10.75 1.73 -5.39
C ARG A 167 9.66 2.16 -6.36
N LEU A 168 8.79 1.24 -6.78
CA LEU A 168 7.66 1.55 -7.68
C LEU A 168 6.64 2.46 -7.01
N LEU A 169 6.36 2.23 -5.71
CA LEU A 169 5.51 3.12 -4.92
C LEU A 169 6.09 4.53 -4.81
N PHE A 170 7.39 4.65 -4.62
CA PHE A 170 8.07 5.94 -4.58
C PHE A 170 7.98 6.66 -5.93
N VAL A 171 8.29 5.98 -7.04
CA VAL A 171 8.14 6.56 -8.39
C VAL A 171 6.70 6.99 -8.63
N HIS A 172 5.72 6.15 -8.27
CA HIS A 172 4.30 6.50 -8.34
C HIS A 172 3.99 7.77 -7.55
N SER A 173 4.49 7.86 -6.30
CA SER A 173 4.23 9.00 -5.42
C SER A 173 4.81 10.31 -5.96
N LEU A 174 5.96 10.28 -6.63
CA LEU A 174 6.55 11.44 -7.29
C LEU A 174 5.69 11.92 -8.48
N ILE A 175 5.24 10.98 -9.33
CA ILE A 175 4.37 11.30 -10.47
C ILE A 175 3.03 11.86 -9.97
N GLN A 176 2.49 11.27 -8.88
CA GLN A 176 1.28 11.75 -8.20
C GLN A 176 1.45 13.19 -7.70
N VAL A 177 2.55 13.48 -6.99
CA VAL A 177 2.85 14.84 -6.48
C VAL A 177 2.93 15.82 -7.64
N TYR A 178 3.67 15.49 -8.69
CA TYR A 178 3.76 16.32 -9.89
C TYR A 178 2.36 16.62 -10.47
N ASN A 179 1.55 15.60 -10.70
CA ASN A 179 0.20 15.74 -11.26
C ASN A 179 -0.74 16.60 -10.37
N LEU A 180 -0.62 16.47 -9.03
CA LEU A 180 -1.40 17.26 -8.09
C LEU A 180 -0.99 18.74 -8.06
N PHE A 181 0.29 19.05 -8.28
CA PHE A 181 0.76 20.42 -8.34
C PHE A 181 0.44 21.09 -9.68
N ASP A 182 0.55 20.37 -10.79
CA ASP A 182 0.27 20.86 -12.14
C ASP A 182 -1.20 21.24 -12.31
N SER A 183 -2.11 20.41 -11.81
CA SER A 183 -3.57 20.58 -11.98
C SER A 183 -4.18 21.75 -11.22
N GLN A 184 -3.56 22.23 -10.15
CA GLN A 184 -4.06 23.25 -9.20
C GLN A 184 -5.49 22.99 -8.64
N VAL A 185 -6.12 21.88 -8.99
CA VAL A 185 -7.49 21.51 -8.56
C VAL A 185 -7.53 21.16 -7.08
N PHE A 186 -6.45 20.56 -6.56
CA PHE A 186 -6.39 20.15 -5.17
C PHE A 186 -5.86 21.23 -4.24
N GLY A 187 -6.51 21.35 -3.08
CA GLY A 187 -6.08 22.27 -2.04
C GLY A 187 -4.69 21.93 -1.48
N TYR A 188 -4.06 22.92 -0.88
CA TYR A 188 -2.72 22.84 -0.27
C TYR A 188 -2.53 21.60 0.64
N LYS A 189 -3.54 21.21 1.42
CA LYS A 189 -3.45 20.07 2.36
C LYS A 189 -3.11 18.75 1.66
N ILE A 190 -3.79 18.42 0.55
CA ILE A 190 -3.55 17.17 -0.18
C ILE A 190 -2.18 17.16 -0.80
N ARG A 191 -1.78 18.27 -1.45
CA ARG A 191 -0.43 18.41 -2.01
C ARG A 191 0.65 18.23 -0.95
N LYS A 192 0.50 18.89 0.21
CA LYS A 192 1.43 18.78 1.33
C LYS A 192 1.55 17.34 1.86
N VAL A 193 0.42 16.67 2.11
CA VAL A 193 0.43 15.28 2.61
C VAL A 193 1.07 14.34 1.61
N SER A 194 0.76 14.45 0.31
CA SER A 194 1.40 13.64 -0.74
C SER A 194 2.91 13.88 -0.83
N SER A 195 3.36 15.14 -0.70
CA SER A 195 4.80 15.47 -0.69
C SER A 195 5.50 14.88 0.54
N ILE A 196 4.91 14.98 1.73
CA ILE A 196 5.45 14.37 2.94
C ILE A 196 5.54 12.85 2.78
N PHE A 197 4.51 12.21 2.24
CA PHE A 197 4.52 10.77 1.99
C PHE A 197 5.65 10.36 1.04
N SER A 198 5.84 11.08 -0.08
CA SER A 198 6.95 10.83 -1.01
C SER A 198 8.31 11.01 -0.33
N PHE A 199 8.45 12.02 0.52
CA PHE A 199 9.69 12.27 1.26
C PHE A 199 9.99 11.15 2.27
N VAL A 200 8.99 10.68 3.01
CA VAL A 200 9.14 9.54 3.93
C VAL A 200 9.53 8.26 3.18
N LEU A 201 8.91 7.99 2.03
CA LEU A 201 9.31 6.87 1.18
C LEU A 201 10.75 6.99 0.68
N PHE A 202 11.17 8.19 0.30
CA PHE A 202 12.56 8.45 -0.08
C PHE A 202 13.52 8.10 1.05
N LEU A 203 13.27 8.58 2.27
CA LEU A 203 14.09 8.26 3.44
C LEU A 203 14.13 6.75 3.70
N PHE A 204 12.97 6.08 3.61
CA PHE A 204 12.90 4.63 3.77
C PHE A 204 13.75 3.89 2.73
N ILE A 205 13.70 4.31 1.45
CA ILE A 205 14.54 3.72 0.40
C ILE A 205 16.02 3.95 0.67
N LEU A 206 16.43 5.15 1.14
CA LEU A 206 17.80 5.38 1.52
C LEU A 206 18.27 4.42 2.61
N VAL A 207 17.46 4.19 3.63
CA VAL A 207 17.78 3.20 4.68
C VAL A 207 17.84 1.79 4.12
N MET A 208 16.91 1.42 3.24
CA MET A 208 16.87 0.08 2.63
C MET A 208 18.07 -0.21 1.71
N GLU A 209 18.60 0.82 1.01
CA GLU A 209 19.69 0.63 0.04
C GLU A 209 21.08 0.85 0.66
N PHE A 210 21.21 1.78 1.60
CA PHE A 210 22.48 2.25 2.15
C PHE A 210 22.59 2.05 3.67
N GLY A 211 21.53 1.54 4.31
CA GLY A 211 21.55 1.23 5.73
C GLY A 211 22.56 0.12 6.07
N PRO A 212 22.93 -0.02 7.34
CA PRO A 212 23.85 -1.07 7.78
C PRO A 212 23.28 -2.45 7.43
N SER A 213 24.15 -3.33 6.91
CA SER A 213 23.77 -4.71 6.61
C SER A 213 23.44 -5.42 7.94
N PRO A 214 22.27 -6.06 8.07
CA PRO A 214 21.90 -6.84 9.25
C PRO A 214 22.76 -8.10 9.42
N PHE A 215 23.55 -8.47 8.40
CA PHE A 215 24.45 -9.62 8.40
C PHE A 215 25.88 -9.26 8.87
N GLU A 216 26.16 -7.99 9.12
CA GLU A 216 27.42 -7.55 9.72
C GLU A 216 27.29 -7.52 11.24
N ASN A 217 28.19 -8.26 11.90
CA ASN A 217 28.29 -8.52 13.33
C ASN A 217 27.64 -7.51 14.28
N ASN A 218 26.73 -8.03 15.14
CA ASN A 218 26.22 -7.43 16.38
C ASN A 218 25.52 -6.07 16.30
N ARG A 219 24.87 -5.74 15.19
CA ARG A 219 24.11 -4.50 15.09
C ARG A 219 22.61 -4.76 15.08
N SER A 220 21.88 -3.93 15.81
CA SER A 220 20.45 -3.86 15.62
C SER A 220 20.15 -3.42 14.18
N LEU A 221 19.03 -3.87 13.63
CA LEU A 221 18.64 -3.60 12.25
C LEU A 221 18.34 -2.12 11.94
N PHE A 222 18.17 -1.31 12.99
CA PHE A 222 17.61 0.03 12.88
C PHE A 222 18.29 1.10 13.73
N ILE A 223 19.54 0.88 14.13
CA ILE A 223 20.32 1.91 14.78
C ILE A 223 21.42 2.40 13.86
#